data_8563f6a23f5a81007d184cf7ed0673a8
#
_entry.id   8563f6a23f5a81007d184cf7ed0673a8
#
_cell.length_a   1.000
_cell.length_b   1.000
_cell.length_c   1.000
_cell.angle_alpha   90.00
_cell.angle_beta   90.00
_cell.angle_gamma   90.00
#
_symmetry.space_group_name_H-M   'P 1'
#
loop_
_entity.id
_entity.type
_entity.pdbx_description
1 polymer ?
#
loop_
_entity_poly.entity_id
_entity_poly.type
_entity_poly.pdbx_seq_one_letter_code
_entity_poly.pdbx_strand_id
1 'polypeptide(L)'
;MKNKWFWILSIIIALIVTYFTAVPKNETDTRKEVTVWTLQMGDFADYMNNIISKYESAHPDIKIKWIDVPFSEGDKRTLAAILSNNPPDLINLNPDFSAILAQKGTLYSIPENKLSEYNKDIVDSLKYKGNLFAIPWYATSAVTIYNKKLFEQAKLTDMPATYEDLAKYAKQVKVNTGKYIYLPTITENDTMLKILNKYGINSYSNINNNESVKVFNQFKSLYQNNLIPKESITQTHREALEKYMSENIVFFQGGANFLSMIKDNAPNVYKVTDVAPQIKGKLGQNDFSLMNFVIPLKAKYKDEALDFGLFLTNKENQLALAKRTNVISTNKEALTDSFYNSYDGLMSKARSISAKQISHIQPVMRQSNNQKDINTLVNTAVQSVLLNKDNTQNILNKLAKDWKNLS
;
A
#
# COMPACT_ATOMS: atom_id res chain seq x y z
N MET A 1 -66.66 38.63 -32.02
CA MET A 1 -66.08 37.41 -31.49
C MET A 1 -64.69 37.04 -32.11
N LYS A 2 -64.28 37.54 -33.24
CA LYS A 2 -63.01 37.19 -33.92
C LYS A 2 -61.77 37.73 -33.20
N ASN A 3 -61.81 38.83 -32.46
CA ASN A 3 -60.60 39.43 -31.84
C ASN A 3 -60.11 38.73 -30.55
N LYS A 4 -60.98 37.99 -29.83
CA LYS A 4 -60.53 37.31 -28.59
C LYS A 4 -59.61 36.12 -28.84
N TRP A 5 -59.83 35.40 -29.91
CA TRP A 5 -58.99 34.25 -30.30
C TRP A 5 -57.59 34.68 -30.75
N PHE A 6 -57.50 35.86 -31.42
CA PHE A 6 -56.22 36.41 -31.83
C PHE A 6 -55.34 36.76 -30.63
N TRP A 7 -55.92 37.39 -29.61
CA TRP A 7 -55.17 37.70 -28.37
C TRP A 7 -54.78 36.47 -27.59
N ILE A 8 -55.56 35.44 -27.52
CA ILE A 8 -55.25 34.16 -26.84
C ILE A 8 -54.12 33.46 -27.60
N LEU A 9 -54.14 33.43 -28.92
CA LEU A 9 -53.04 32.86 -29.72
C LEU A 9 -51.73 33.62 -29.55
N SER A 10 -51.78 34.94 -29.48
CA SER A 10 -50.57 35.78 -29.25
C SER A 10 -49.96 35.57 -27.85
N ILE A 11 -50.81 35.37 -26.83
CA ILE A 11 -50.35 35.04 -25.45
C ILE A 11 -49.74 33.64 -25.43
N ILE A 12 -50.32 32.66 -26.06
CA ILE A 12 -49.75 31.31 -26.14
C ILE A 12 -48.40 31.32 -26.89
N ILE A 13 -48.29 32.03 -27.99
CA ILE A 13 -47.05 32.17 -28.73
C ILE A 13 -45.98 32.88 -27.87
N ALA A 14 -46.35 33.96 -27.16
CA ALA A 14 -45.45 34.63 -26.25
C ALA A 14 -44.98 33.74 -25.09
N LEU A 15 -45.85 32.92 -24.51
CA LEU A 15 -45.52 31.94 -23.48
C LEU A 15 -44.61 30.81 -24.02
N ILE A 16 -44.82 30.36 -25.23
CA ILE A 16 -43.96 29.36 -25.88
C ILE A 16 -42.59 29.97 -26.19
N VAL A 17 -42.52 31.18 -26.68
CA VAL A 17 -41.21 31.88 -26.90
C VAL A 17 -40.48 32.13 -25.61
N THR A 18 -41.18 32.60 -24.56
CA THR A 18 -40.55 32.75 -23.21
C THR A 18 -40.13 31.42 -22.60
N TYR A 19 -40.88 30.35 -22.80
CA TYR A 19 -40.51 29.00 -22.36
C TYR A 19 -39.21 28.56 -23.05
N PHE A 20 -39.08 28.67 -24.37
CA PHE A 20 -37.91 28.30 -25.14
C PHE A 20 -36.68 29.24 -24.90
N THR A 21 -36.89 30.47 -24.48
CA THR A 21 -35.83 31.39 -24.13
C THR A 21 -35.44 31.29 -22.64
N ALA A 22 -36.34 30.87 -21.76
CA ALA A 22 -36.12 30.72 -20.33
C ALA A 22 -35.60 29.30 -19.94
N VAL A 23 -35.74 28.30 -20.79
CA VAL A 23 -35.09 27.00 -20.59
C VAL A 23 -33.58 27.26 -20.76
N PRO A 24 -32.76 27.16 -19.68
CA PRO A 24 -31.33 27.28 -19.85
C PRO A 24 -30.92 26.24 -20.89
N LYS A 25 -30.35 26.69 -22.00
CA LYS A 25 -29.63 25.77 -22.89
C LYS A 25 -28.66 25.05 -21.98
N ASN A 26 -28.85 23.75 -21.82
CA ASN A 26 -27.78 22.91 -21.30
C ASN A 26 -26.58 23.15 -22.24
N GLU A 27 -25.70 24.06 -21.84
CA GLU A 27 -24.41 24.18 -22.50
C GLU A 27 -23.77 22.81 -22.36
N THR A 28 -23.73 22.08 -23.45
CA THR A 28 -22.99 20.82 -23.50
C THR A 28 -21.56 21.18 -23.11
N ASP A 29 -21.12 20.69 -21.97
CA ASP A 29 -19.74 20.89 -21.51
C ASP A 29 -18.81 20.37 -22.61
N THR A 30 -18.13 21.29 -23.29
CA THR A 30 -17.26 20.98 -24.42
C THR A 30 -15.83 20.65 -24.00
N ARG A 31 -15.56 20.69 -22.68
CA ARG A 31 -14.26 20.37 -22.12
C ARG A 31 -13.88 18.90 -22.36
N LYS A 32 -12.61 18.62 -22.42
CA LYS A 32 -12.08 17.25 -22.44
C LYS A 32 -12.37 16.60 -21.09
N GLU A 33 -13.24 15.60 -21.04
CA GLU A 33 -13.56 14.87 -19.80
C GLU A 33 -12.53 13.75 -19.57
N VAL A 34 -11.56 14.00 -18.68
CA VAL A 34 -10.53 13.04 -18.25
C VAL A 34 -11.08 12.21 -17.08
N THR A 35 -11.23 10.93 -17.29
CA THR A 35 -11.78 10.01 -16.28
C THR A 35 -10.67 9.45 -15.37
N VAL A 36 -10.80 9.71 -14.08
CA VAL A 36 -9.81 9.33 -13.04
C VAL A 36 -10.44 8.39 -12.04
N TRP A 37 -9.83 7.23 -11.85
CA TRP A 37 -10.25 6.26 -10.83
C TRP A 37 -9.28 6.24 -9.66
N THR A 38 -9.84 6.26 -8.43
CA THR A 38 -9.10 6.01 -7.19
C THR A 38 -9.66 4.80 -6.46
N LEU A 39 -8.89 4.26 -5.53
CA LEU A 39 -9.29 3.13 -4.69
C LEU A 39 -9.54 3.62 -3.26
N GLN A 40 -10.81 3.57 -2.83
CA GLN A 40 -11.26 3.84 -1.45
C GLN A 40 -10.79 5.19 -0.89
N MET A 41 -10.95 6.24 -1.69
CA MET A 41 -10.64 7.63 -1.32
C MET A 41 -11.89 8.44 -0.94
N GLY A 42 -13.06 7.80 -0.83
CA GLY A 42 -14.34 8.46 -0.53
C GLY A 42 -14.32 9.26 0.77
N ASP A 43 -13.66 8.76 1.82
CA ASP A 43 -13.49 9.47 3.10
C ASP A 43 -12.64 10.76 2.97
N PHE A 44 -11.93 10.92 1.86
CA PHE A 44 -11.09 12.08 1.53
C PHE A 44 -11.64 12.86 0.32
N ALA A 45 -12.96 12.81 0.10
CA ALA A 45 -13.62 13.48 -1.04
C ALA A 45 -13.34 14.99 -1.06
N ASP A 46 -13.31 15.66 0.08
CA ASP A 46 -12.99 17.08 0.17
C ASP A 46 -11.58 17.40 -0.34
N TYR A 47 -10.62 16.51 -0.04
CA TYR A 47 -9.25 16.63 -0.55
C TYR A 47 -9.22 16.49 -2.08
N MET A 48 -9.86 15.44 -2.61
CA MET A 48 -9.89 15.18 -4.05
C MET A 48 -10.61 16.31 -4.81
N ASN A 49 -11.77 16.73 -4.34
CA ASN A 49 -12.55 17.81 -4.96
C ASN A 49 -11.79 19.14 -4.95
N ASN A 50 -11.06 19.45 -3.89
CA ASN A 50 -10.23 20.66 -3.83
C ASN A 50 -9.10 20.63 -4.86
N ILE A 51 -8.43 19.50 -5.02
CA ILE A 51 -7.37 19.33 -6.03
C ILE A 51 -7.93 19.42 -7.44
N ILE A 52 -9.05 18.75 -7.70
CA ILE A 52 -9.73 18.79 -9.00
C ILE A 52 -10.11 20.23 -9.35
N SER A 53 -10.74 20.96 -8.42
CA SER A 53 -11.13 22.35 -8.62
C SER A 53 -9.92 23.27 -8.95
N LYS A 54 -8.79 23.08 -8.24
CA LYS A 54 -7.56 23.83 -8.51
C LYS A 54 -7.00 23.51 -9.89
N TYR A 55 -7.02 22.23 -10.27
CA TYR A 55 -6.51 21.83 -11.58
C TYR A 55 -7.38 22.36 -12.72
N GLU A 56 -8.71 22.19 -12.63
CA GLU A 56 -9.67 22.69 -13.62
C GLU A 56 -9.61 24.24 -13.76
N SER A 57 -9.38 24.95 -12.66
CA SER A 57 -9.21 26.41 -12.69
C SER A 57 -7.97 26.84 -13.47
N ALA A 58 -6.90 26.03 -13.47
CA ALA A 58 -5.69 26.28 -14.24
C ALA A 58 -5.77 25.75 -15.69
N HIS A 59 -6.69 24.79 -15.94
CA HIS A 59 -6.90 24.12 -17.23
C HIS A 59 -8.37 24.18 -17.64
N PRO A 60 -8.88 25.35 -18.09
CA PRO A 60 -10.31 25.58 -18.30
C PRO A 60 -10.92 24.71 -19.43
N ASP A 61 -10.11 24.10 -20.29
CA ASP A 61 -10.52 23.18 -21.35
C ASP A 61 -10.62 21.72 -20.88
N ILE A 62 -10.25 21.43 -19.61
CA ILE A 62 -10.26 20.09 -19.04
C ILE A 62 -11.33 20.01 -17.93
N LYS A 63 -12.00 18.87 -17.89
CA LYS A 63 -12.91 18.45 -16.81
C LYS A 63 -12.43 17.12 -16.27
N ILE A 64 -12.27 17.02 -14.96
CA ILE A 64 -11.90 15.77 -14.29
C ILE A 64 -13.16 15.06 -13.81
N LYS A 65 -13.40 13.86 -14.33
CA LYS A 65 -14.44 12.97 -13.84
C LYS A 65 -13.84 11.96 -12.88
N TRP A 66 -13.89 12.28 -11.60
CA TRP A 66 -13.39 11.40 -10.55
C TRP A 66 -14.41 10.32 -10.19
N ILE A 67 -13.96 9.07 -10.11
CA ILE A 67 -14.73 7.90 -9.69
C ILE A 67 -13.92 7.16 -8.64
N ASP A 68 -14.50 7.01 -7.44
CA ASP A 68 -13.92 6.20 -6.37
C ASP A 68 -14.45 4.77 -6.44
N VAL A 69 -13.53 3.80 -6.41
CA VAL A 69 -13.81 2.37 -6.53
C VAL A 69 -13.50 1.69 -5.20
N PRO A 70 -14.36 0.81 -4.67
CA PRO A 70 -14.02 0.03 -3.50
C PRO A 70 -12.72 -0.77 -3.71
N PHE A 71 -11.85 -0.77 -2.70
CA PHE A 71 -10.53 -1.42 -2.79
C PHE A 71 -10.64 -2.90 -3.20
N SER A 72 -11.62 -3.62 -2.65
CA SER A 72 -11.87 -5.04 -2.95
C SER A 72 -12.28 -5.32 -4.41
N GLU A 73 -12.75 -4.30 -5.14
CA GLU A 73 -13.18 -4.42 -6.54
C GLU A 73 -12.17 -3.84 -7.53
N GLY A 74 -11.15 -3.16 -7.03
CA GLY A 74 -10.20 -2.37 -7.84
C GLY A 74 -9.58 -3.16 -8.97
N ASP A 75 -8.95 -4.27 -8.68
CA ASP A 75 -8.26 -5.11 -9.69
C ASP A 75 -9.24 -5.66 -10.73
N LYS A 76 -10.40 -6.18 -10.29
CA LYS A 76 -11.42 -6.74 -11.18
C LYS A 76 -12.02 -5.70 -12.12
N ARG A 77 -12.40 -4.55 -11.58
CA ARG A 77 -12.97 -3.45 -12.38
C ARG A 77 -11.95 -2.88 -13.34
N THR A 78 -10.70 -2.69 -12.89
CA THR A 78 -9.61 -2.19 -13.74
C THR A 78 -9.31 -3.16 -14.89
N LEU A 79 -9.25 -4.47 -14.62
CA LEU A 79 -9.02 -5.45 -15.67
C LEU A 79 -10.14 -5.40 -16.73
N ALA A 80 -11.40 -5.35 -16.30
CA ALA A 80 -12.55 -5.24 -17.20
C ALA A 80 -12.51 -3.94 -18.03
N ALA A 81 -12.14 -2.81 -17.40
CA ALA A 81 -12.03 -1.52 -18.07
C ALA A 81 -10.89 -1.49 -19.11
N ILE A 82 -9.72 -2.04 -18.79
CA ILE A 82 -8.56 -2.11 -19.70
C ILE A 82 -8.86 -3.01 -20.91
N LEU A 83 -9.65 -4.06 -20.72
CA LEU A 83 -10.09 -4.92 -21.83
C LEU A 83 -11.18 -4.27 -22.69
N SER A 84 -11.84 -3.24 -22.19
CA SER A 84 -12.82 -2.47 -22.95
C SER A 84 -12.13 -1.55 -23.97
N ASN A 85 -12.91 -0.95 -24.88
CA ASN A 85 -12.38 0.02 -25.85
C ASN A 85 -12.36 1.46 -25.32
N ASN A 86 -12.84 1.68 -24.08
CA ASN A 86 -12.91 2.99 -23.45
C ASN A 86 -12.57 2.90 -21.97
N PRO A 87 -11.30 2.59 -21.63
CA PRO A 87 -10.86 2.56 -20.23
C PRO A 87 -10.81 3.98 -19.64
N PRO A 88 -10.79 4.14 -18.31
CA PRO A 88 -10.44 5.39 -17.65
C PRO A 88 -9.08 5.91 -18.13
N ASP A 89 -8.84 7.23 -18.04
CA ASP A 89 -7.59 7.83 -18.49
C ASP A 89 -6.47 7.69 -17.45
N LEU A 90 -6.81 7.75 -16.15
CA LEU A 90 -5.87 7.59 -15.04
C LEU A 90 -6.46 6.67 -13.98
N ILE A 91 -5.69 5.68 -13.51
CA ILE A 91 -6.17 4.69 -12.55
C ILE A 91 -5.17 4.54 -11.41
N ASN A 92 -5.65 4.68 -10.17
CA ASN A 92 -4.89 4.37 -8.97
C ASN A 92 -4.88 2.86 -8.71
N LEU A 93 -3.69 2.28 -8.53
CA LEU A 93 -3.49 0.85 -8.27
C LEU A 93 -2.33 0.62 -7.28
N ASN A 94 -2.26 -0.60 -6.76
CA ASN A 94 -1.04 -1.10 -6.12
C ASN A 94 0.01 -1.47 -7.18
N PRO A 95 1.32 -1.45 -6.85
CA PRO A 95 2.39 -1.72 -7.81
C PRO A 95 2.35 -3.12 -8.40
N ASP A 96 1.89 -4.10 -7.61
CA ASP A 96 1.88 -5.50 -8.01
C ASP A 96 0.94 -5.72 -9.20
N PHE A 97 -0.28 -5.20 -9.08
CA PHE A 97 -1.25 -5.28 -10.17
C PHE A 97 -0.84 -4.41 -11.37
N SER A 98 -0.27 -3.23 -11.10
CA SER A 98 0.30 -2.36 -12.15
C SER A 98 1.39 -3.08 -12.94
N ALA A 99 2.27 -3.83 -12.26
CA ALA A 99 3.32 -4.61 -12.91
C ALA A 99 2.77 -5.73 -13.80
N ILE A 100 1.70 -6.43 -13.36
CA ILE A 100 1.00 -7.44 -14.19
C ILE A 100 0.44 -6.80 -15.47
N LEU A 101 -0.16 -5.63 -15.37
CA LEU A 101 -0.69 -4.89 -16.52
C LEU A 101 0.42 -4.41 -17.47
N ALA A 102 1.55 -3.95 -16.91
CA ALA A 102 2.75 -3.59 -17.69
C ALA A 102 3.34 -4.80 -18.44
N GLN A 103 3.39 -5.98 -17.81
CA GLN A 103 3.82 -7.22 -18.44
C GLN A 103 2.94 -7.60 -19.64
N LYS A 104 1.65 -7.31 -19.56
CA LYS A 104 0.68 -7.54 -20.63
C LYS A 104 0.73 -6.47 -21.74
N GLY A 105 1.57 -5.45 -21.61
CA GLY A 105 1.69 -4.34 -22.58
C GLY A 105 0.44 -3.47 -22.66
N THR A 106 -0.34 -3.36 -21.58
CA THR A 106 -1.61 -2.62 -21.57
C THR A 106 -1.50 -1.20 -21.01
N LEU A 107 -0.30 -0.80 -20.58
CA LEU A 107 -0.05 0.51 -19.97
C LEU A 107 0.79 1.42 -20.87
N TYR A 108 0.53 2.71 -20.78
CA TYR A 108 1.34 3.75 -21.39
C TYR A 108 2.69 3.89 -20.67
N SER A 109 3.77 4.05 -21.42
CA SER A 109 5.10 4.28 -20.85
C SER A 109 5.29 5.74 -20.50
N ILE A 110 5.59 6.02 -19.23
CA ILE A 110 5.77 7.38 -18.73
C ILE A 110 7.21 7.84 -18.98
N PRO A 111 7.43 9.05 -19.51
CA PRO A 111 8.78 9.60 -19.69
C PRO A 111 9.47 9.78 -18.32
N GLU A 112 10.64 9.14 -18.13
CA GLU A 112 11.34 9.11 -16.84
C GLU A 112 11.73 10.49 -16.32
N ASN A 113 12.06 11.41 -17.22
CA ASN A 113 12.42 12.79 -16.87
C ASN A 113 11.28 13.57 -16.18
N LYS A 114 10.03 13.12 -16.31
CA LYS A 114 8.87 13.71 -15.62
C LYS A 114 8.81 13.35 -14.14
N LEU A 115 9.57 12.32 -13.71
CA LEU A 115 9.58 11.84 -12.31
C LEU A 115 10.89 12.13 -11.58
N SER A 116 11.66 13.13 -12.00
CA SER A 116 12.94 13.53 -11.36
C SER A 116 12.77 14.01 -9.91
N GLU A 117 11.58 14.49 -9.53
CA GLU A 117 11.28 14.96 -8.17
C GLU A 117 10.91 13.82 -7.20
N TYR A 118 10.74 12.59 -7.69
CA TYR A 118 10.36 11.46 -6.85
C TYR A 118 11.57 10.68 -6.37
N ASN A 119 11.38 9.89 -5.31
CA ASN A 119 12.42 9.00 -4.80
C ASN A 119 12.81 7.99 -5.88
N LYS A 120 14.12 7.95 -6.19
CA LYS A 120 14.65 7.14 -7.28
C LYS A 120 14.39 5.64 -7.11
N ASP A 121 14.52 5.11 -5.88
CA ASP A 121 14.32 3.68 -5.64
C ASP A 121 12.86 3.29 -5.86
N ILE A 122 11.91 4.19 -5.52
CA ILE A 122 10.49 4.02 -5.82
C ILE A 122 10.25 4.05 -7.32
N VAL A 123 10.80 5.03 -8.05
CA VAL A 123 10.65 5.14 -9.51
C VAL A 123 11.22 3.89 -10.19
N ASP A 124 12.40 3.44 -9.79
CA ASP A 124 13.03 2.24 -10.35
C ASP A 124 12.21 0.97 -10.10
N SER A 125 11.50 0.89 -8.96
CA SER A 125 10.60 -0.22 -8.65
C SER A 125 9.37 -0.30 -9.58
N LEU A 126 9.01 0.81 -10.22
CA LEU A 126 7.88 0.93 -11.15
C LEU A 126 8.30 0.76 -12.63
N LYS A 127 9.44 0.13 -12.89
CA LYS A 127 9.92 -0.17 -14.24
C LYS A 127 9.73 -1.63 -14.61
N TYR A 128 9.30 -1.87 -15.83
CA TYR A 128 9.27 -3.19 -16.45
C TYR A 128 10.02 -3.17 -17.79
N LYS A 129 11.05 -4.04 -17.94
CA LYS A 129 11.94 -4.08 -19.12
C LYS A 129 12.50 -2.70 -19.50
N GLY A 130 12.86 -1.90 -18.48
CA GLY A 130 13.41 -0.55 -18.65
C GLY A 130 12.39 0.56 -18.88
N ASN A 131 11.11 0.24 -19.10
CA ASN A 131 10.06 1.23 -19.28
C ASN A 131 9.35 1.51 -17.96
N LEU A 132 9.18 2.78 -17.64
CA LEU A 132 8.42 3.24 -16.48
C LEU A 132 6.91 3.19 -16.80
N PHE A 133 6.10 2.56 -15.98
CA PHE A 133 4.69 2.31 -16.25
C PHE A 133 3.72 2.98 -15.26
N ALA A 134 4.23 3.68 -14.22
CA ALA A 134 3.37 4.28 -13.22
C ALA A 134 3.98 5.53 -12.60
N ILE A 135 3.11 6.43 -12.10
CA ILE A 135 3.45 7.62 -11.32
C ILE A 135 3.29 7.25 -9.84
N PRO A 136 4.33 7.34 -9.00
CA PRO A 136 4.20 7.03 -7.59
C PRO A 136 3.36 8.09 -6.86
N TRP A 137 2.42 7.66 -6.01
CA TRP A 137 1.54 8.59 -5.29
C TRP A 137 1.95 8.73 -3.83
N TYR A 138 1.68 7.72 -3.02
CA TYR A 138 2.09 7.70 -1.62
C TYR A 138 2.58 6.33 -1.19
N ALA A 139 3.39 6.31 -0.16
CA ALA A 139 3.87 5.09 0.45
C ALA A 139 3.44 4.98 1.91
N THR A 140 3.47 3.76 2.44
CA THR A 140 3.40 3.47 3.87
C THR A 140 4.55 2.54 4.23
N SER A 141 5.13 2.71 5.40
CA SER A 141 6.18 1.84 5.92
C SER A 141 5.79 1.35 7.31
N ALA A 142 6.06 0.09 7.59
CA ALA A 142 5.84 -0.46 8.91
C ALA A 142 6.82 0.16 9.92
N VAL A 143 6.38 0.21 11.18
CA VAL A 143 7.21 0.48 12.34
C VAL A 143 7.07 -0.67 13.33
N THR A 144 8.01 -0.81 14.22
CA THR A 144 7.88 -1.70 15.37
C THR A 144 7.15 -0.96 16.47
N ILE A 145 5.93 -1.36 16.76
CA ILE A 145 5.09 -0.88 17.88
C ILE A 145 5.38 -1.80 19.05
N TYR A 146 5.73 -1.24 20.22
CA TYR A 146 6.08 -2.08 21.37
C TYR A 146 5.52 -1.57 22.69
N ASN A 147 5.27 -2.50 23.62
CA ASN A 147 4.81 -2.21 24.96
C ASN A 147 6.02 -1.99 25.89
N LYS A 148 6.27 -0.74 26.31
CA LYS A 148 7.39 -0.35 27.18
C LYS A 148 7.39 -1.12 28.50
N LYS A 149 6.21 -1.31 29.11
CA LYS A 149 6.08 -2.02 30.37
C LYS A 149 6.54 -3.48 30.23
N LEU A 150 6.08 -4.18 29.19
CA LEU A 150 6.52 -5.55 28.93
C LEU A 150 8.00 -5.62 28.51
N PHE A 151 8.49 -4.63 27.79
CA PHE A 151 9.90 -4.53 27.42
C PHE A 151 10.80 -4.44 28.65
N GLU A 152 10.46 -3.57 29.60
CA GLU A 152 11.15 -3.41 30.87
C GLU A 152 11.04 -4.66 31.76
N GLN A 153 9.85 -5.23 31.87
CA GLN A 153 9.61 -6.49 32.61
C GLN A 153 10.44 -7.65 32.02
N ALA A 154 10.59 -7.68 30.71
CA ALA A 154 11.46 -8.64 30.03
C ALA A 154 12.95 -8.40 30.27
N LYS A 155 13.32 -7.27 30.90
CA LYS A 155 14.73 -6.83 31.13
C LYS A 155 15.53 -6.72 29.84
N LEU A 156 14.87 -6.26 28.75
CA LEU A 156 15.53 -5.96 27.50
C LEU A 156 16.24 -4.61 27.61
N THR A 157 17.48 -4.53 27.15
CA THR A 157 18.29 -3.30 27.15
C THR A 157 18.28 -2.59 25.80
N ASP A 158 18.18 -3.38 24.73
CA ASP A 158 18.26 -2.90 23.37
C ASP A 158 17.05 -3.29 22.55
N MET A 159 16.62 -2.41 21.66
CA MET A 159 15.57 -2.71 20.70
C MET A 159 16.05 -3.73 19.68
N PRO A 160 15.28 -4.80 19.43
CA PRO A 160 15.61 -5.73 18.36
C PRO A 160 15.58 -4.99 17.02
N ALA A 161 16.65 -5.06 16.25
CA ALA A 161 16.76 -4.46 14.93
C ALA A 161 16.57 -5.49 13.81
N THR A 162 16.80 -6.77 14.12
CA THR A 162 16.77 -7.88 13.17
C THR A 162 15.89 -9.03 13.65
N TYR A 163 15.53 -9.93 12.75
CA TYR A 163 14.83 -11.17 13.13
C TYR A 163 15.70 -12.05 14.03
N GLU A 164 17.02 -11.99 13.88
CA GLU A 164 17.98 -12.67 14.75
C GLU A 164 17.92 -12.13 16.18
N ASP A 165 17.82 -10.80 16.36
CA ASP A 165 17.66 -10.18 17.67
C ASP A 165 16.32 -10.59 18.32
N LEU A 166 15.24 -10.60 17.54
CA LEU A 166 13.94 -11.11 18.03
C LEU A 166 14.07 -12.56 18.54
N ALA A 167 14.73 -13.42 17.78
CA ALA A 167 14.93 -14.81 18.17
C ALA A 167 15.79 -14.93 19.44
N LYS A 168 16.85 -14.13 19.55
CA LYS A 168 17.71 -14.08 20.72
C LYS A 168 16.95 -13.67 22.00
N TYR A 169 16.08 -12.67 21.90
CA TYR A 169 15.33 -12.15 23.05
C TYR A 169 14.07 -12.95 23.39
N ALA A 170 13.60 -13.81 22.50
CA ALA A 170 12.31 -14.50 22.65
C ALA A 170 12.23 -15.33 23.93
N LYS A 171 13.29 -16.08 24.29
CA LYS A 171 13.36 -16.87 25.54
C LYS A 171 13.32 -15.99 26.77
N GLN A 172 14.07 -14.88 26.77
CA GLN A 172 14.13 -13.93 27.89
C GLN A 172 12.76 -13.28 28.12
N VAL A 173 12.09 -12.86 27.05
CA VAL A 173 10.70 -12.35 27.13
C VAL A 173 9.79 -13.39 27.76
N LYS A 174 9.82 -14.62 27.24
CA LYS A 174 8.94 -15.71 27.74
C LYS A 174 9.13 -16.02 29.21
N VAL A 175 10.39 -16.11 29.66
CA VAL A 175 10.73 -16.42 31.06
C VAL A 175 10.34 -15.28 32.00
N ASN A 176 10.61 -14.03 31.64
CA ASN A 176 10.45 -12.89 32.54
C ASN A 176 9.02 -12.34 32.57
N THR A 177 8.23 -12.54 31.52
CA THR A 177 6.89 -11.94 31.38
C THR A 177 5.77 -12.97 31.25
N GLY A 178 6.06 -14.23 30.91
CA GLY A 178 5.08 -15.23 30.50
C GLY A 178 4.47 -14.95 29.12
N LYS A 179 4.77 -13.83 28.50
CA LYS A 179 4.24 -13.39 27.21
C LYS A 179 5.10 -13.86 26.04
N TYR A 180 4.68 -13.55 24.81
CA TYR A 180 5.45 -13.83 23.62
C TYR A 180 6.15 -12.57 23.12
N ILE A 181 7.26 -12.76 22.40
CA ILE A 181 7.99 -11.63 21.86
C ILE A 181 7.17 -10.92 20.77
N TYR A 182 6.55 -11.66 19.85
CA TYR A 182 5.65 -11.15 18.81
C TYR A 182 4.80 -12.30 18.23
N LEU A 183 3.82 -11.97 17.42
CA LEU A 183 3.08 -12.93 16.59
C LEU A 183 3.46 -12.72 15.12
N PRO A 184 4.36 -13.52 14.55
CA PRO A 184 4.59 -13.48 13.11
C PRO A 184 3.43 -14.15 12.37
N THR A 185 2.72 -13.42 11.54
CA THR A 185 1.64 -13.98 10.71
C THR A 185 2.21 -14.58 9.44
N ILE A 186 3.11 -15.55 9.60
CA ILE A 186 4.04 -16.01 8.56
C ILE A 186 3.41 -16.81 7.42
N THR A 187 2.16 -17.21 7.56
CA THR A 187 1.36 -17.86 6.50
C THR A 187 0.26 -16.97 5.96
N GLU A 188 0.22 -15.70 6.36
CA GLU A 188 -0.73 -14.73 5.82
C GLU A 188 -0.16 -14.14 4.53
N ASN A 189 -0.87 -14.32 3.41
CA ASN A 189 -0.52 -13.78 2.10
C ASN A 189 0.94 -14.11 1.70
N ASP A 190 1.76 -13.09 1.45
CA ASP A 190 3.16 -13.16 1.06
C ASP A 190 4.14 -12.83 2.20
N THR A 191 3.69 -12.87 3.45
CA THR A 191 4.50 -12.44 4.61
C THR A 191 5.85 -13.16 4.68
N MET A 192 5.87 -14.50 4.53
CA MET A 192 7.13 -15.23 4.55
C MET A 192 8.04 -14.87 3.37
N LEU A 193 7.49 -14.64 2.19
CA LEU A 193 8.28 -14.19 1.02
C LEU A 193 8.90 -12.81 1.26
N LYS A 194 8.17 -11.88 1.87
CA LYS A 194 8.72 -10.57 2.25
C LYS A 194 9.85 -10.70 3.27
N ILE A 195 9.70 -11.58 4.25
CA ILE A 195 10.79 -11.87 5.19
C ILE A 195 12.00 -12.43 4.45
N LEU A 196 11.81 -13.44 3.60
CA LEU A 196 12.89 -14.07 2.82
C LEU A 196 13.58 -13.08 1.89
N ASN A 197 12.82 -12.17 1.27
CA ASN A 197 13.39 -11.12 0.42
C ASN A 197 14.38 -10.23 1.18
N LYS A 198 14.16 -9.97 2.48
CA LYS A 198 15.13 -9.26 3.35
C LYS A 198 16.45 -10.00 3.52
N TYR A 199 16.52 -11.26 3.07
CA TYR A 199 17.74 -12.10 3.01
C TYR A 199 18.23 -12.35 1.59
N GLY A 200 17.62 -11.72 0.58
CA GLY A 200 17.93 -11.92 -0.83
C GLY A 200 17.36 -13.19 -1.43
N ILE A 201 16.38 -13.82 -0.75
CA ILE A 201 15.73 -15.06 -1.18
C ILE A 201 14.38 -14.70 -1.80
N ASN A 202 14.25 -14.76 -3.12
CA ASN A 202 13.10 -14.22 -3.82
C ASN A 202 12.67 -15.02 -5.08
N SER A 203 13.19 -16.22 -5.28
CA SER A 203 12.89 -17.05 -6.46
C SER A 203 13.06 -18.53 -6.17
N TYR A 204 12.50 -19.36 -7.06
CA TYR A 204 12.70 -20.81 -7.00
C TYR A 204 14.17 -21.24 -7.09
N SER A 205 15.04 -20.39 -7.68
CA SER A 205 16.46 -20.71 -7.85
C SER A 205 17.27 -20.56 -6.56
N ASN A 206 16.75 -19.87 -5.56
CA ASN A 206 17.46 -19.63 -4.31
C ASN A 206 16.66 -19.95 -3.03
N ILE A 207 15.39 -20.36 -3.15
CA ILE A 207 14.52 -20.68 -2.00
C ILE A 207 15.02 -21.86 -1.16
N ASN A 208 15.85 -22.73 -1.70
CA ASN A 208 16.39 -23.90 -1.01
C ASN A 208 17.88 -23.78 -0.66
N ASN A 209 18.45 -22.56 -0.70
CA ASN A 209 19.84 -22.34 -0.32
C ASN A 209 20.03 -22.39 1.22
N ASN A 210 21.29 -22.41 1.67
CA ASN A 210 21.62 -22.50 3.10
C ASN A 210 21.06 -21.35 3.94
N GLU A 211 20.98 -20.14 3.39
CA GLU A 211 20.42 -18.98 4.08
C GLU A 211 18.92 -19.14 4.32
N SER A 212 18.20 -19.63 3.31
CA SER A 212 16.78 -19.97 3.43
C SER A 212 16.54 -21.01 4.52
N VAL A 213 17.34 -22.09 4.53
CA VAL A 213 17.27 -23.14 5.57
C VAL A 213 17.47 -22.54 6.97
N LYS A 214 18.39 -21.60 7.14
CA LYS A 214 18.61 -20.92 8.42
C LYS A 214 17.40 -20.10 8.85
N VAL A 215 16.83 -19.30 7.96
CA VAL A 215 15.64 -18.49 8.26
C VAL A 215 14.46 -19.37 8.65
N PHE A 216 14.17 -20.42 7.89
CA PHE A 216 13.10 -21.36 8.21
C PHE A 216 13.33 -22.08 9.55
N ASN A 217 14.56 -22.52 9.81
CA ASN A 217 14.91 -23.20 11.07
C ASN A 217 14.83 -22.26 12.27
N GLN A 218 15.12 -20.98 12.12
CA GLN A 218 14.92 -19.98 13.17
C GLN A 218 13.43 -19.90 13.58
N PHE A 219 12.52 -19.76 12.63
CA PHE A 219 11.08 -19.76 12.92
C PHE A 219 10.61 -21.09 13.48
N LYS A 220 11.12 -22.22 12.96
CA LYS A 220 10.87 -23.55 13.51
C LYS A 220 11.26 -23.64 14.99
N SER A 221 12.47 -23.16 15.33
CA SER A 221 12.94 -23.17 16.72
C SER A 221 12.05 -22.32 17.63
N LEU A 222 11.70 -21.10 17.20
CA LEU A 222 10.78 -20.24 17.97
C LEU A 222 9.43 -20.90 18.20
N TYR A 223 8.88 -21.53 17.17
CA TYR A 223 7.58 -22.19 17.24
C TYR A 223 7.60 -23.44 18.13
N GLN A 224 8.57 -24.31 17.94
CA GLN A 224 8.66 -25.58 18.68
C GLN A 224 8.96 -25.38 20.17
N ASN A 225 9.78 -24.37 20.49
CA ASN A 225 10.09 -24.01 21.88
C ASN A 225 9.02 -23.12 22.54
N ASN A 226 7.86 -22.92 21.91
CA ASN A 226 6.77 -22.10 22.43
C ASN A 226 7.19 -20.64 22.75
N LEU A 227 8.10 -20.08 21.93
CA LEU A 227 8.60 -18.72 22.05
C LEU A 227 7.82 -17.71 21.19
N ILE A 228 7.04 -18.22 20.25
CA ILE A 228 5.99 -17.50 19.51
C ILE A 228 4.66 -18.26 19.65
N PRO A 229 3.50 -17.59 19.52
CA PRO A 229 2.19 -18.25 19.60
C PRO A 229 2.04 -19.38 18.58
N LYS A 230 1.34 -20.45 18.96
CA LYS A 230 1.03 -21.55 18.02
C LYS A 230 0.15 -21.11 16.86
N GLU A 231 -0.59 -20.07 17.05
CA GLU A 231 -1.46 -19.43 16.06
C GLU A 231 -0.67 -18.66 14.98
N SER A 232 0.66 -18.54 15.08
CA SER A 232 1.51 -17.87 14.05
C SER A 232 1.38 -18.45 12.64
N ILE A 233 0.83 -19.67 12.50
CA ILE A 233 0.59 -20.35 11.23
C ILE A 233 -0.90 -20.32 10.81
N THR A 234 -1.75 -19.58 11.49
CA THR A 234 -3.20 -19.54 11.21
C THR A 234 -3.79 -18.13 11.34
N GLN A 235 -3.22 -17.28 12.19
CA GLN A 235 -3.76 -15.95 12.47
C GLN A 235 -3.25 -14.89 11.48
N THR A 236 -4.08 -13.86 11.36
CA THR A 236 -3.86 -12.71 10.50
C THR A 236 -3.20 -11.55 11.26
N HIS A 237 -2.77 -10.55 10.53
CA HIS A 237 -2.20 -9.32 11.07
C HIS A 237 -3.15 -8.58 12.02
N ARG A 238 -4.46 -8.65 11.77
CA ARG A 238 -5.48 -8.08 12.66
C ARG A 238 -5.48 -8.77 14.02
N GLU A 239 -5.41 -10.08 14.04
CA GLU A 239 -5.36 -10.87 15.28
C GLU A 239 -4.03 -10.65 16.02
N ALA A 240 -2.93 -10.39 15.32
CA ALA A 240 -1.68 -9.99 15.95
C ALA A 240 -1.82 -8.63 16.67
N LEU A 241 -2.52 -7.66 16.07
CA LEU A 241 -2.85 -6.39 16.72
C LEU A 241 -3.72 -6.61 17.98
N GLU A 242 -4.71 -7.48 17.91
CA GLU A 242 -5.56 -7.82 19.07
C GLU A 242 -4.74 -8.46 20.21
N LYS A 243 -3.78 -9.33 19.89
CA LYS A 243 -2.84 -9.88 20.87
C LYS A 243 -1.93 -8.80 21.47
N TYR A 244 -1.56 -7.80 20.72
CA TYR A 244 -0.82 -6.65 21.23
C TYR A 244 -1.68 -5.82 22.19
N MET A 245 -2.89 -5.48 21.79
CA MET A 245 -3.84 -4.72 22.62
C MET A 245 -4.25 -5.45 23.91
N SER A 246 -4.19 -6.78 23.91
CA SER A 246 -4.42 -7.62 25.12
C SER A 246 -3.15 -7.90 25.93
N GLU A 247 -2.03 -7.22 25.65
CA GLU A 247 -0.73 -7.39 26.33
C GLU A 247 -0.19 -8.83 26.29
N ASN A 248 -0.48 -9.59 25.22
CA ASN A 248 0.00 -10.97 25.06
C ASN A 248 1.30 -11.07 24.27
N ILE A 249 1.67 -10.00 23.53
CA ILE A 249 2.94 -9.89 22.82
C ILE A 249 3.61 -8.55 23.14
N VAL A 250 4.95 -8.53 23.11
CA VAL A 250 5.74 -7.32 23.37
C VAL A 250 5.81 -6.42 22.16
N PHE A 251 6.04 -6.99 20.96
CA PHE A 251 6.25 -6.27 19.71
C PHE A 251 5.16 -6.61 18.70
N PHE A 252 4.72 -5.58 17.97
CA PHE A 252 3.84 -5.68 16.82
C PHE A 252 4.45 -4.87 15.66
N GLN A 253 4.50 -5.46 14.48
CA GLN A 253 4.97 -4.77 13.27
C GLN A 253 3.77 -4.27 12.48
N GLY A 254 3.69 -2.98 12.21
CA GLY A 254 2.55 -2.45 11.47
C GLY A 254 2.72 -0.98 11.10
N GLY A 255 1.85 -0.46 10.26
CA GLY A 255 1.84 0.96 9.89
C GLY A 255 1.43 1.86 11.06
N ALA A 256 1.81 3.14 10.99
CA ALA A 256 1.46 4.14 12.00
C ALA A 256 -0.05 4.31 12.24
N ASN A 257 -0.89 3.96 11.26
CA ASN A 257 -2.35 3.96 11.37
C ASN A 257 -2.87 3.05 12.50
N PHE A 258 -2.17 1.96 12.82
CA PHE A 258 -2.56 1.07 13.92
C PHE A 258 -2.47 1.73 15.29
N LEU A 259 -1.66 2.77 15.46
CA LEU A 259 -1.59 3.53 16.71
C LEU A 259 -2.92 4.20 17.07
N SER A 260 -3.68 4.68 16.09
CA SER A 260 -5.03 5.19 16.32
C SER A 260 -5.96 4.10 16.83
N MET A 261 -5.92 2.92 16.20
CA MET A 261 -6.74 1.77 16.64
C MET A 261 -6.38 1.33 18.07
N ILE A 262 -5.09 1.32 18.43
CA ILE A 262 -4.65 1.01 19.80
C ILE A 262 -5.14 2.08 20.78
N LYS A 263 -5.06 3.37 20.40
CA LYS A 263 -5.54 4.47 21.22
C LYS A 263 -7.03 4.35 21.52
N ASP A 264 -7.83 4.03 20.51
CA ASP A 264 -9.29 4.02 20.61
C ASP A 264 -9.80 2.75 21.31
N ASN A 265 -9.19 1.57 21.06
CA ASN A 265 -9.67 0.28 21.55
C ASN A 265 -8.92 -0.22 22.80
N ALA A 266 -7.69 0.25 23.06
CA ALA A 266 -6.87 -0.15 24.20
C ALA A 266 -6.10 1.04 24.79
N PRO A 267 -6.78 2.09 25.32
CA PRO A 267 -6.14 3.33 25.74
C PRO A 267 -5.09 3.13 26.85
N ASN A 268 -5.24 2.14 27.70
CA ASN A 268 -4.24 1.82 28.73
C ASN A 268 -2.96 1.23 28.13
N VAL A 269 -3.07 0.41 27.09
CA VAL A 269 -1.92 -0.11 26.34
C VAL A 269 -1.27 1.01 25.56
N TYR A 270 -2.05 1.93 24.96
CA TYR A 270 -1.52 3.08 24.25
C TYR A 270 -0.59 3.96 25.13
N LYS A 271 -0.92 4.15 26.42
CA LYS A 271 -0.09 4.93 27.36
C LYS A 271 1.31 4.34 27.56
N VAL A 272 1.45 3.03 27.44
CA VAL A 272 2.72 2.31 27.58
C VAL A 272 3.30 1.88 26.23
N THR A 273 2.67 2.28 25.12
CA THR A 273 3.17 2.01 23.77
C THR A 273 4.26 3.00 23.37
N ASP A 274 5.27 2.54 22.64
CA ASP A 274 6.22 3.37 21.91
C ASP A 274 6.54 2.71 20.55
N VAL A 275 7.32 3.38 19.72
CA VAL A 275 7.65 2.95 18.36
C VAL A 275 9.16 3.00 18.10
N ALA A 276 9.61 2.06 17.25
CA ALA A 276 10.98 1.94 16.79
C ALA A 276 10.98 1.62 15.28
N PRO A 277 12.14 1.68 14.61
CA PRO A 277 12.26 1.21 13.24
C PRO A 277 11.79 -0.23 13.07
N GLN A 278 11.36 -0.58 11.86
CA GLN A 278 10.93 -1.95 11.56
C GLN A 278 12.09 -2.95 11.66
N ILE A 279 11.74 -4.20 11.92
CA ILE A 279 12.69 -5.31 11.97
C ILE A 279 13.21 -5.62 10.57
N LYS A 280 14.53 -5.76 10.46
CA LYS A 280 15.24 -5.99 9.21
C LYS A 280 15.73 -7.44 9.11
N GLY A 281 16.05 -7.86 7.90
CA GLY A 281 16.88 -9.02 7.63
C GLY A 281 18.32 -8.59 7.28
N LYS A 282 19.09 -9.52 6.76
CA LYS A 282 20.50 -9.37 6.44
C LYS A 282 20.83 -8.23 5.47
N LEU A 283 19.92 -7.93 4.52
CA LEU A 283 20.14 -6.85 3.54
C LEU A 283 19.87 -5.44 4.11
N GLY A 284 19.36 -5.33 5.33
CA GLY A 284 19.10 -4.05 5.98
C GLY A 284 17.99 -3.21 5.35
N GLN A 285 17.25 -3.77 4.40
CA GLN A 285 16.18 -3.11 3.64
C GLN A 285 14.87 -3.07 4.44
N ASN A 286 14.03 -2.11 4.12
CA ASN A 286 12.73 -1.88 4.72
C ASN A 286 11.59 -2.33 3.81
N ASP A 287 10.54 -2.89 4.39
CA ASP A 287 9.28 -3.10 3.69
C ASP A 287 8.54 -1.78 3.55
N PHE A 288 7.86 -1.63 2.44
CA PHE A 288 6.94 -0.54 2.20
C PHE A 288 5.77 -1.02 1.35
N SER A 289 4.67 -0.30 1.43
CA SER A 289 3.56 -0.43 0.49
C SER A 289 3.43 0.87 -0.27
N LEU A 290 3.13 0.79 -1.55
CA LEU A 290 3.05 1.92 -2.46
C LEU A 290 1.68 1.94 -3.14
N MET A 291 1.15 3.12 -3.36
CA MET A 291 0.07 3.35 -4.31
C MET A 291 0.59 4.21 -5.45
N ASN A 292 0.17 3.90 -6.65
CA ASN A 292 0.62 4.58 -7.86
C ASN A 292 -0.54 4.79 -8.83
N PHE A 293 -0.34 5.69 -9.79
CA PHE A 293 -1.25 5.87 -10.91
C PHE A 293 -0.68 5.28 -12.18
N VAL A 294 -1.54 4.62 -12.95
CA VAL A 294 -1.22 4.11 -14.28
C VAL A 294 -2.13 4.74 -15.33
N ILE A 295 -1.64 4.82 -16.56
CA ILE A 295 -2.38 5.31 -17.73
C ILE A 295 -2.57 4.11 -18.67
N PRO A 296 -3.80 3.65 -18.93
CA PRO A 296 -4.04 2.60 -19.91
C PRO A 296 -3.57 2.99 -21.31
N LEU A 297 -3.01 2.05 -22.06
CA LEU A 297 -2.53 2.29 -23.42
C LEU A 297 -3.64 2.79 -24.37
N LYS A 298 -4.90 2.37 -24.12
CA LYS A 298 -6.09 2.79 -24.86
C LYS A 298 -6.80 4.01 -24.27
N ALA A 299 -6.25 4.66 -23.24
CA ALA A 299 -6.81 5.88 -22.68
C ALA A 299 -6.96 6.95 -23.76
N LYS A 300 -8.04 7.70 -23.70
CA LYS A 300 -8.36 8.72 -24.71
C LYS A 300 -7.51 9.96 -24.56
N TYR A 301 -7.26 10.39 -23.32
CA TYR A 301 -6.59 11.64 -22.96
C TYR A 301 -5.31 11.37 -22.15
N LYS A 302 -4.31 10.70 -22.77
CA LYS A 302 -3.09 10.25 -22.08
C LYS A 302 -2.21 11.39 -21.56
N ASP A 303 -2.09 12.46 -22.35
CA ASP A 303 -1.24 13.61 -22.00
C ASP A 303 -1.87 14.41 -20.86
N GLU A 304 -3.18 14.63 -20.91
CA GLU A 304 -3.95 15.27 -19.84
C GLU A 304 -3.98 14.40 -18.57
N ALA A 305 -4.09 13.08 -18.72
CA ALA A 305 -4.01 12.14 -17.61
C ALA A 305 -2.64 12.14 -16.94
N LEU A 306 -1.56 12.22 -17.73
CA LEU A 306 -0.20 12.36 -17.22
C LEU A 306 -0.02 13.69 -16.48
N ASP A 307 -0.48 14.77 -17.05
CA ASP A 307 -0.38 16.11 -16.46
C ASP A 307 -1.15 16.19 -15.14
N PHE A 308 -2.40 15.73 -15.12
CA PHE A 308 -3.19 15.66 -13.88
C PHE A 308 -2.57 14.71 -12.85
N GLY A 309 -2.05 13.57 -13.28
CA GLY A 309 -1.37 12.61 -12.40
C GLY A 309 -0.15 13.23 -11.72
N LEU A 310 0.67 13.97 -12.46
CA LEU A 310 1.81 14.71 -11.92
C LEU A 310 1.38 15.87 -11.00
N PHE A 311 0.30 16.58 -11.34
CA PHE A 311 -0.27 17.61 -10.48
C PHE A 311 -0.79 17.02 -9.17
N LEU A 312 -1.56 15.91 -9.21
CA LEU A 312 -2.10 15.23 -8.04
C LEU A 312 -0.99 14.72 -7.12
N THR A 313 0.14 14.34 -7.69
CA THR A 313 1.27 13.74 -6.96
C THR A 313 2.45 14.71 -6.77
N ASN A 314 2.26 16.01 -6.97
CA ASN A 314 3.28 17.01 -6.70
C ASN A 314 3.52 17.18 -5.17
N LYS A 315 4.53 17.96 -4.83
CA LYS A 315 4.94 18.25 -3.44
C LYS A 315 3.77 18.70 -2.55
N GLU A 316 3.04 19.71 -2.98
CA GLU A 316 1.98 20.34 -2.19
C GLU A 316 0.81 19.37 -1.96
N ASN A 317 0.39 18.69 -3.00
CA ASN A 317 -0.78 17.82 -2.95
C ASN A 317 -0.47 16.51 -2.21
N GLN A 318 0.73 15.92 -2.37
CA GLN A 318 1.15 14.78 -1.56
C GLN A 318 1.28 15.15 -0.07
N LEU A 319 1.85 16.31 0.24
CA LEU A 319 1.96 16.78 1.61
C LEU A 319 0.58 17.05 2.24
N ALA A 320 -0.35 17.60 1.47
CA ALA A 320 -1.72 17.81 1.93
C ALA A 320 -2.44 16.49 2.22
N LEU A 321 -2.21 15.44 1.42
CA LEU A 321 -2.69 14.08 1.69
C LEU A 321 -2.05 13.51 2.95
N ALA A 322 -0.73 13.61 3.07
CA ALA A 322 0.02 13.08 4.20
C ALA A 322 -0.44 13.69 5.54
N LYS A 323 -0.73 14.98 5.57
CA LYS A 323 -1.23 15.68 6.76
C LYS A 323 -2.62 15.20 7.20
N ARG A 324 -3.40 14.58 6.31
CA ARG A 324 -4.72 14.00 6.61
C ARG A 324 -4.67 12.52 6.97
N THR A 325 -3.75 11.78 6.38
CA THR A 325 -3.76 10.30 6.40
C THR A 325 -2.55 9.68 7.09
N ASN A 326 -1.52 10.47 7.41
CA ASN A 326 -0.20 10.00 7.90
C ASN A 326 0.56 9.06 6.94
N VAL A 327 0.24 9.09 5.64
CA VAL A 327 1.03 8.42 4.62
C VAL A 327 2.36 9.15 4.38
N ILE A 328 3.26 8.49 3.66
CA ILE A 328 4.57 9.04 3.32
C ILE A 328 4.53 9.52 1.87
N SER A 329 4.96 10.74 1.65
CA SER A 329 5.13 11.28 0.30
C SER A 329 6.22 10.52 -0.47
N THR A 330 6.00 10.30 -1.75
CA THR A 330 7.01 9.77 -2.67
C THR A 330 7.82 10.87 -3.34
N ASN A 331 7.34 12.12 -3.28
CA ASN A 331 8.06 13.31 -3.73
C ASN A 331 9.17 13.67 -2.71
N LYS A 332 10.41 13.83 -3.18
CA LYS A 332 11.59 14.08 -2.36
C LYS A 332 11.51 15.38 -1.56
N GLU A 333 11.01 16.44 -2.19
CA GLU A 333 10.93 17.74 -1.54
C GLU A 333 9.84 17.77 -0.45
N ALA A 334 8.73 17.04 -0.65
CA ALA A 334 7.70 16.92 0.37
C ALA A 334 8.24 16.25 1.64
N LEU A 335 9.16 15.30 1.51
CA LEU A 335 9.79 14.62 2.66
C LEU A 335 10.67 15.53 3.50
N THR A 336 11.09 16.70 3.00
CA THR A 336 11.86 17.68 3.77
C THR A 336 10.99 18.57 4.66
N ASP A 337 9.66 18.52 4.51
CA ASP A 337 8.75 19.31 5.34
C ASP A 337 8.86 18.93 6.83
N SER A 338 8.71 19.94 7.71
CA SER A 338 8.74 19.79 9.16
C SER A 338 7.71 18.76 9.67
N PHE A 339 6.64 18.55 8.93
CA PHE A 339 5.64 17.53 9.24
C PHE A 339 6.25 16.11 9.42
N TYR A 340 7.28 15.76 8.64
CA TYR A 340 7.96 14.48 8.76
C TYR A 340 9.09 14.48 9.81
N ASN A 341 9.48 15.64 10.32
CA ASN A 341 10.59 15.80 11.28
C ASN A 341 10.12 16.23 12.67
N SER A 342 8.81 16.43 12.91
CA SER A 342 8.27 16.75 14.23
C SER A 342 8.12 15.51 15.10
N TYR A 343 8.26 15.70 16.43
CA TYR A 343 8.15 14.65 17.45
C TYR A 343 7.17 15.06 18.56
N ASP A 344 6.01 15.58 18.20
CA ASP A 344 5.00 16.11 19.12
C ASP A 344 4.18 15.02 19.84
N GLY A 345 4.55 13.76 19.66
CA GLY A 345 3.89 12.61 20.25
C GLY A 345 4.16 11.33 19.48
N LEU A 346 3.52 10.25 19.89
CA LEU A 346 3.75 8.91 19.37
C LEU A 346 3.47 8.78 17.86
N MET A 347 2.39 9.41 17.37
CA MET A 347 2.03 9.40 15.95
C MET A 347 3.07 10.13 15.09
N SER A 348 3.53 11.31 15.51
CA SER A 348 4.57 12.06 14.79
C SER A 348 5.91 11.35 14.81
N LYS A 349 6.26 10.69 15.93
CA LYS A 349 7.45 9.82 16.02
C LYS A 349 7.37 8.67 15.01
N ALA A 350 6.24 7.96 14.95
CA ALA A 350 6.04 6.86 14.01
C ALA A 350 6.14 7.32 12.55
N ARG A 351 5.52 8.45 12.21
CA ARG A 351 5.59 9.07 10.89
C ARG A 351 7.03 9.43 10.50
N SER A 352 7.79 10.05 11.43
CA SER A 352 9.17 10.41 11.18
C SER A 352 10.07 9.18 10.97
N ILE A 353 9.88 8.12 11.75
CA ILE A 353 10.58 6.84 11.54
C ILE A 353 10.23 6.26 10.16
N SER A 354 8.95 6.21 9.82
CA SER A 354 8.47 5.69 8.54
C SER A 354 9.06 6.49 7.35
N ALA A 355 9.08 7.81 7.45
CA ALA A 355 9.65 8.67 6.40
C ALA A 355 11.15 8.43 6.19
N LYS A 356 11.92 8.24 7.28
CA LYS A 356 13.36 7.92 7.19
C LYS A 356 13.64 6.54 6.59
N GLN A 357 12.73 5.62 6.71
CA GLN A 357 12.87 4.24 6.20
C GLN A 357 12.69 4.15 4.67
N ILE A 358 12.04 5.13 4.04
CA ILE A 358 11.75 5.09 2.60
C ILE A 358 13.00 5.21 1.72
N SER A 359 14.12 5.64 2.26
CA SER A 359 15.40 5.74 1.55
C SER A 359 16.15 4.42 1.38
N HIS A 360 15.69 3.33 2.03
CA HIS A 360 16.33 2.01 2.01
C HIS A 360 15.26 0.92 1.89
N ILE A 361 14.46 1.02 0.84
CA ILE A 361 13.35 0.09 0.61
C ILE A 361 13.79 -1.14 -0.18
N GLN A 362 13.07 -2.24 0.01
CA GLN A 362 13.19 -3.41 -0.86
C GLN A 362 12.69 -3.06 -2.26
N PRO A 363 13.35 -3.58 -3.32
CA PRO A 363 12.71 -3.61 -4.63
C PRO A 363 11.33 -4.28 -4.54
N VAL A 364 10.34 -3.72 -5.21
CA VAL A 364 9.05 -4.40 -5.34
C VAL A 364 9.29 -5.76 -5.97
N MET A 365 8.86 -6.81 -5.30
CA MET A 365 8.97 -8.16 -5.87
C MET A 365 8.13 -8.22 -7.14
N ARG A 366 8.74 -8.64 -8.24
CA ARG A 366 7.99 -8.86 -9.49
C ARG A 366 6.99 -9.97 -9.25
N GLN A 367 5.72 -9.64 -9.26
CA GLN A 367 4.68 -10.64 -9.11
C GLN A 367 4.55 -11.47 -10.39
N SER A 368 4.43 -12.76 -10.19
CA SER A 368 4.07 -13.72 -11.24
C SER A 368 2.56 -13.73 -11.45
N ASN A 369 2.08 -14.08 -12.65
CA ASN A 369 0.66 -14.36 -12.87
C ASN A 369 0.11 -15.43 -11.90
N ASN A 370 1.00 -16.28 -11.36
CA ASN A 370 0.70 -17.36 -10.42
C ASN A 370 1.10 -17.01 -8.98
N GLN A 371 1.17 -15.70 -8.63
CA GLN A 371 1.64 -15.27 -7.30
C GLN A 371 0.84 -15.88 -6.15
N LYS A 372 -0.48 -15.98 -6.31
CA LYS A 372 -1.35 -16.60 -5.30
C LYS A 372 -0.98 -18.06 -5.04
N ASP A 373 -0.67 -18.81 -6.09
CA ASP A 373 -0.27 -20.22 -5.98
C ASP A 373 1.13 -20.34 -5.38
N ILE A 374 2.05 -19.44 -5.74
CA ILE A 374 3.39 -19.36 -5.13
C ILE A 374 3.27 -19.06 -3.63
N ASN A 375 2.44 -18.10 -3.23
CA ASN A 375 2.19 -17.81 -1.82
C ASN A 375 1.65 -19.04 -1.08
N THR A 376 0.73 -19.77 -1.69
CA THR A 376 0.16 -21.01 -1.14
C THR A 376 1.22 -22.09 -0.96
N LEU A 377 2.10 -22.27 -1.93
CA LEU A 377 3.22 -23.21 -1.84
C LEU A 377 4.18 -22.85 -0.71
N VAL A 378 4.58 -21.56 -0.62
CA VAL A 378 5.47 -21.08 0.43
C VAL A 378 4.83 -21.24 1.81
N ASN A 379 3.56 -20.86 1.98
CA ASN A 379 2.83 -21.00 3.24
C ASN A 379 2.68 -22.47 3.66
N THR A 380 2.46 -23.37 2.71
CA THR A 380 2.44 -24.82 2.96
C THR A 380 3.80 -25.35 3.41
N ALA A 381 4.89 -24.85 2.80
CA ALA A 381 6.25 -25.21 3.22
C ALA A 381 6.56 -24.68 4.63
N VAL A 382 6.17 -23.44 4.96
CA VAL A 382 6.28 -22.88 6.32
C VAL A 382 5.57 -23.78 7.33
N GLN A 383 4.31 -24.10 7.11
CA GLN A 383 3.57 -24.98 8.01
C GLN A 383 4.25 -26.35 8.15
N SER A 384 4.74 -26.93 7.06
CA SER A 384 5.41 -28.23 7.09
C SER A 384 6.70 -28.20 7.89
N VAL A 385 7.51 -27.13 7.76
CA VAL A 385 8.75 -26.95 8.55
C VAL A 385 8.43 -26.76 10.03
N LEU A 386 7.49 -25.87 10.38
CA LEU A 386 7.18 -25.57 11.78
C LEU A 386 6.56 -26.76 12.50
N LEU A 387 5.73 -27.53 11.81
CA LEU A 387 5.11 -28.76 12.33
C LEU A 387 6.05 -29.99 12.26
N ASN A 388 7.30 -29.80 11.80
CA ASN A 388 8.33 -30.84 11.74
C ASN A 388 7.92 -32.09 10.92
N LYS A 389 7.23 -31.87 9.78
CA LYS A 389 6.74 -32.97 8.94
C LYS A 389 7.87 -33.70 8.20
N ASP A 390 9.00 -33.00 7.94
CA ASP A 390 10.20 -33.51 7.30
C ASP A 390 11.40 -32.61 7.61
N ASN A 391 12.57 -33.01 7.13
CA ASN A 391 13.77 -32.17 7.15
C ASN A 391 13.53 -30.87 6.36
N THR A 392 13.96 -29.74 6.92
CA THR A 392 13.77 -28.43 6.29
C THR A 392 14.31 -28.36 4.87
N GLN A 393 15.51 -28.94 4.62
CA GLN A 393 16.10 -28.95 3.29
C GLN A 393 15.25 -29.69 2.27
N ASN A 394 14.68 -30.87 2.67
CA ASN A 394 13.81 -31.66 1.80
C ASN A 394 12.53 -30.88 1.42
N ILE A 395 11.92 -30.22 2.42
CA ILE A 395 10.73 -29.38 2.20
C ILE A 395 11.06 -28.25 1.21
N LEU A 396 12.19 -27.56 1.39
CA LEU A 396 12.58 -26.45 0.53
C LEU A 396 13.01 -26.90 -0.88
N ASN A 397 13.61 -28.08 -1.02
CA ASN A 397 13.89 -28.67 -2.34
C ASN A 397 12.60 -28.97 -3.11
N LYS A 398 11.59 -29.51 -2.40
CA LYS A 398 10.26 -29.73 -2.98
C LYS A 398 9.62 -28.39 -3.37
N LEU A 399 9.64 -27.39 -2.49
CA LEU A 399 9.13 -26.05 -2.77
C LEU A 399 9.78 -25.43 -4.02
N ALA A 400 11.12 -25.52 -4.15
CA ALA A 400 11.85 -25.00 -5.30
C ALA A 400 11.37 -25.64 -6.61
N LYS A 401 11.17 -26.96 -6.61
CA LYS A 401 10.66 -27.73 -7.76
C LYS A 401 9.23 -27.31 -8.12
N ASP A 402 8.34 -27.26 -7.12
CA ASP A 402 6.92 -26.95 -7.33
C ASP A 402 6.75 -25.50 -7.79
N TRP A 403 7.51 -24.55 -7.22
CA TRP A 403 7.51 -23.15 -7.64
C TRP A 403 8.03 -23.00 -9.10
N LYS A 404 9.10 -23.70 -9.46
CA LYS A 404 9.61 -23.69 -10.84
C LYS A 404 8.55 -24.09 -11.87
N ASN A 405 7.67 -25.03 -11.51
CA ASN A 405 6.60 -25.51 -12.39
C ASN A 405 5.48 -24.46 -12.60
N LEU A 406 5.38 -23.45 -11.71
CA LEU A 406 4.43 -22.34 -11.82
C LEU A 406 5.02 -21.11 -12.54
N SER A 407 6.35 -21.06 -12.76
CA SER A 407 7.06 -19.94 -13.35
C SER A 407 7.30 -20.15 -14.83
#